data_6a15f866096faa0166a839e07ff935eb
#
_entry.id   6a15f866096faa0166a839e07ff935eb
#
_cell.length_a   1.000
_cell.length_b   1.000
_cell.length_c   1.000
_cell.angle_alpha   90.00
_cell.angle_beta   90.00
_cell.angle_gamma   90.00
#
_symmetry.space_group_name_H-M   'P 1'
#
loop_
_entity.id
_entity.type
_entity.pdbx_description
1 polymer ?
#
loop_
_entity_poly.entity_id
_entity_poly.type
_entity_poly.pdbx_seq_one_letter_code
_entity_poly.pdbx_strand_id
1 'polypeptide(L)'
;ESPGATPRIAAAKAAPPAGDATYVPKKPPAGIGQPVDGDINFQPQVTPIGQQAYTFNHYILLPVITVITLFVLGLLLWVIARYRAGANPVPSKTTHNTFIEVIWTAIPVLILAVIAVPSIRLLAAQYEPPKKDALTIKVTGYQWYWGYAYPDQGIAEYVSKILPEDQAKARGEPYHLAVDNRMVVPVGRQVKLIITGSDVIHSFAVPAFWTKMDAVPGRANETTFTANKVGVYYGQCSELCGLDHGYMPIAVEVLPVDK
;
A
#
# COMPACT_ATOMS: atom_id res chain seq x y z
N GLU A 1 17.77 -3.88 51.20
CA GLU A 1 17.43 -3.84 49.75
C GLU A 1 16.05 -4.44 49.56
N SER A 2 15.05 -3.60 49.22
CA SER A 2 13.65 -4.01 48.99
C SER A 2 13.46 -4.37 47.52
N PRO A 3 12.75 -5.50 47.17
CA PRO A 3 12.47 -5.85 45.81
C PRO A 3 11.38 -4.94 45.22
N GLY A 4 11.64 -4.46 44.00
CA GLY A 4 10.85 -3.49 43.27
C GLY A 4 9.42 -3.95 42.98
N ALA A 5 8.49 -3.04 43.15
CA ALA A 5 7.07 -3.22 42.84
C ALA A 5 6.84 -3.31 41.35
N THR A 6 6.28 -4.43 40.93
CA THR A 6 5.76 -4.64 39.54
C THR A 6 4.60 -3.66 39.29
N PRO A 7 4.57 -2.92 38.17
CA PRO A 7 3.45 -2.03 37.89
C PRO A 7 2.18 -2.89 37.63
N ARG A 8 1.13 -2.65 38.42
CA ARG A 8 -0.20 -3.21 38.16
C ARG A 8 -0.74 -2.64 36.86
N ILE A 9 -0.93 -3.50 35.88
CA ILE A 9 -1.68 -3.19 34.68
C ILE A 9 -3.13 -2.88 35.12
N ALA A 10 -3.59 -1.66 34.89
CA ALA A 10 -4.95 -1.26 35.19
C ALA A 10 -5.93 -2.18 34.41
N ALA A 11 -6.89 -2.73 35.14
CA ALA A 11 -7.92 -3.59 34.55
C ALA A 11 -8.64 -2.85 33.43
N ALA A 12 -8.68 -3.48 32.27
CA ALA A 12 -9.40 -2.97 31.11
C ALA A 12 -10.88 -2.77 31.48
N LYS A 13 -11.40 -1.59 31.19
CA LYS A 13 -12.81 -1.25 31.40
C LYS A 13 -13.65 -2.21 30.53
N ALA A 14 -14.62 -2.89 31.13
CA ALA A 14 -15.48 -3.84 30.43
C ALA A 14 -16.04 -3.23 29.13
N ALA A 15 -16.00 -4.01 28.05
CA ALA A 15 -16.57 -3.63 26.77
C ALA A 15 -18.06 -3.27 26.92
N PRO A 16 -18.58 -2.25 26.23
CA PRO A 16 -20.00 -1.99 26.20
C PRO A 16 -20.74 -3.21 25.63
N PRO A 17 -21.99 -3.46 26.05
CA PRO A 17 -22.77 -4.59 25.56
C PRO A 17 -22.89 -4.49 24.03
N ALA A 18 -22.72 -5.62 23.36
CA ALA A 18 -22.89 -5.72 21.92
C ALA A 18 -24.29 -5.16 21.54
N GLY A 19 -24.30 -4.07 20.79
CA GLY A 19 -25.53 -3.51 20.27
C GLY A 19 -26.21 -4.53 19.36
N ASP A 20 -27.53 -4.62 19.47
CA ASP A 20 -28.41 -5.61 18.82
C ASP A 20 -28.60 -5.34 17.30
N ALA A 21 -27.63 -4.72 16.65
CA ALA A 21 -27.62 -4.52 15.21
C ALA A 21 -26.79 -5.63 14.55
N THR A 22 -27.46 -6.60 13.98
CA THR A 22 -26.84 -7.58 13.08
C THR A 22 -26.13 -6.82 11.95
N TYR A 23 -24.82 -6.70 12.07
CA TYR A 23 -24.00 -6.15 10.99
C TYR A 23 -24.11 -7.04 9.75
N VAL A 24 -24.60 -6.48 8.66
CA VAL A 24 -24.62 -7.14 7.37
C VAL A 24 -23.48 -6.57 6.53
N PRO A 25 -22.44 -7.37 6.23
CA PRO A 25 -21.32 -6.94 5.41
C PRO A 25 -21.82 -6.41 4.06
N LYS A 26 -21.37 -5.23 3.65
CA LYS A 26 -21.70 -4.69 2.33
C LYS A 26 -21.09 -5.56 1.23
N LYS A 27 -21.86 -5.76 0.16
CA LYS A 27 -21.31 -6.35 -1.06
C LYS A 27 -20.34 -5.35 -1.70
N PRO A 28 -19.11 -5.76 -2.08
CA PRO A 28 -18.18 -4.85 -2.74
C PRO A 28 -18.74 -4.38 -4.09
N PRO A 29 -18.66 -3.06 -4.41
CA PRO A 29 -19.00 -2.59 -5.74
C PRO A 29 -18.00 -3.13 -6.75
N ALA A 30 -18.48 -3.55 -7.91
CA ALA A 30 -17.63 -4.08 -8.98
C ALA A 30 -16.59 -3.04 -9.44
N GLY A 31 -15.35 -3.46 -9.62
CA GLY A 31 -14.26 -2.62 -10.16
C GLY A 31 -13.71 -1.55 -9.24
N ILE A 32 -14.08 -1.54 -7.95
CA ILE A 32 -13.54 -0.61 -6.95
C ILE A 32 -13.04 -1.39 -5.75
N GLY A 33 -11.81 -1.12 -5.32
CA GLY A 33 -11.22 -1.73 -4.14
C GLY A 33 -10.80 -3.19 -4.30
N GLN A 34 -10.88 -3.74 -5.49
CA GLN A 34 -10.45 -5.09 -5.83
C GLN A 34 -9.69 -5.10 -7.17
N PRO A 35 -8.79 -6.05 -7.41
CA PRO A 35 -8.12 -6.20 -8.69
C PRO A 35 -9.13 -6.53 -9.79
N VAL A 36 -8.82 -6.11 -11.01
CA VAL A 36 -9.56 -6.45 -12.24
C VAL A 36 -8.67 -7.33 -13.09
N ASP A 37 -9.18 -8.46 -13.53
CA ASP A 37 -8.43 -9.43 -14.31
C ASP A 37 -7.88 -8.80 -15.59
N GLY A 38 -6.57 -8.95 -15.82
CA GLY A 38 -5.89 -8.42 -17.00
C GLY A 38 -5.65 -6.91 -17.00
N ASP A 39 -6.06 -6.17 -15.97
CA ASP A 39 -5.74 -4.75 -15.87
C ASP A 39 -4.26 -4.56 -15.51
N ILE A 40 -3.60 -3.68 -16.28
CA ILE A 40 -2.19 -3.31 -16.08
C ILE A 40 -2.03 -1.98 -15.32
N ASN A 41 -3.14 -1.32 -15.01
CA ASN A 41 -3.15 -0.06 -14.26
C ASN A 41 -3.21 -0.28 -12.75
N PHE A 42 -2.96 0.78 -12.01
CA PHE A 42 -3.28 0.80 -10.58
C PHE A 42 -4.79 0.76 -10.38
N GLN A 43 -5.23 0.13 -9.30
CA GLN A 43 -6.62 0.20 -8.87
C GLN A 43 -7.08 1.66 -8.74
N PRO A 44 -8.37 1.96 -8.99
CA PRO A 44 -8.92 3.30 -8.78
C PRO A 44 -8.62 3.82 -7.36
N GLN A 45 -7.94 4.95 -7.28
CA GLN A 45 -7.50 5.53 -6.02
C GLN A 45 -8.64 6.29 -5.34
N VAL A 46 -8.82 6.06 -4.04
CA VAL A 46 -9.90 6.64 -3.23
C VAL A 46 -9.40 7.46 -2.05
N THR A 47 -8.12 7.82 -2.05
CA THR A 47 -7.50 8.72 -1.09
C THR A 47 -6.83 9.90 -1.80
N PRO A 48 -6.68 11.06 -1.15
CA PRO A 48 -5.97 12.20 -1.74
C PRO A 48 -4.51 11.87 -2.10
N ILE A 49 -3.82 11.13 -1.23
CA ILE A 49 -2.44 10.69 -1.46
C ILE A 49 -2.36 9.72 -2.64
N GLY A 50 -3.27 8.76 -2.71
CA GLY A 50 -3.36 7.84 -3.84
C GLY A 50 -3.62 8.54 -5.16
N GLN A 51 -4.51 9.52 -5.18
CA GLN A 51 -4.77 10.32 -6.38
C GLN A 51 -3.55 11.15 -6.81
N GLN A 52 -2.82 11.73 -5.85
CA GLN A 52 -1.57 12.46 -6.12
C GLN A 52 -0.49 11.51 -6.68
N ALA A 53 -0.33 10.33 -6.08
CA ALA A 53 0.62 9.31 -6.52
C ALA A 53 0.28 8.78 -7.93
N TYR A 54 -1.01 8.52 -8.19
CA TYR A 54 -1.48 8.13 -9.52
C TYR A 54 -1.15 9.19 -10.57
N THR A 55 -1.45 10.45 -10.27
CA THR A 55 -1.17 11.59 -11.17
C THR A 55 0.34 11.71 -11.44
N PHE A 56 1.16 11.63 -10.41
CA PHE A 56 2.62 11.69 -10.55
C PHE A 56 3.15 10.53 -11.41
N ASN A 57 2.69 9.31 -11.14
CA ASN A 57 3.11 8.15 -11.92
C ASN A 57 2.68 8.23 -13.38
N HIS A 58 1.38 8.52 -13.63
CA HIS A 58 0.80 8.43 -14.98
C HIS A 58 1.24 9.59 -15.90
N TYR A 59 1.34 10.80 -15.37
CA TYR A 59 1.57 11.99 -16.18
C TYR A 59 3.01 12.51 -16.14
N ILE A 60 3.84 12.00 -15.23
CA ILE A 60 5.25 12.39 -15.14
C ILE A 60 6.17 11.19 -15.33
N LEU A 61 6.12 10.19 -14.45
CA LEU A 61 7.07 9.08 -14.51
C LEU A 61 6.90 8.22 -15.76
N LEU A 62 5.69 7.76 -16.04
CA LEU A 62 5.44 6.85 -17.17
C LEU A 62 5.81 7.47 -18.53
N PRO A 63 5.45 8.72 -18.86
CA PRO A 63 5.93 9.37 -20.09
C PRO A 63 7.44 9.50 -20.15
N VAL A 64 8.10 9.93 -19.06
CA VAL A 64 9.56 10.08 -19.03
C VAL A 64 10.27 8.77 -19.28
N ILE A 65 9.92 7.70 -18.54
CA ILE A 65 10.56 6.39 -18.73
C ILE A 65 10.25 5.79 -20.10
N THR A 66 9.05 6.02 -20.65
CA THR A 66 8.70 5.57 -21.99
C THR A 66 9.56 6.22 -23.05
N VAL A 67 9.74 7.55 -22.99
CA VAL A 67 10.60 8.29 -23.93
C VAL A 67 12.05 7.80 -23.83
N ILE A 68 12.58 7.64 -22.62
CA ILE A 68 13.94 7.14 -22.40
C ILE A 68 14.09 5.72 -22.97
N THR A 69 13.12 4.84 -22.70
CA THR A 69 13.13 3.45 -23.18
C THR A 69 13.14 3.39 -24.71
N LEU A 70 12.26 4.16 -25.36
CA LEU A 70 12.18 4.21 -26.82
C LEU A 70 13.46 4.82 -27.44
N PHE A 71 14.06 5.84 -26.80
CA PHE A 71 15.33 6.42 -27.22
C PHE A 71 16.46 5.39 -27.15
N VAL A 72 16.60 4.69 -26.03
CA VAL A 72 17.64 3.66 -25.86
C VAL A 72 17.41 2.49 -26.83
N LEU A 73 16.17 2.04 -27.01
CA LEU A 73 15.83 1.02 -27.99
C LEU A 73 16.23 1.46 -29.41
N GLY A 74 15.94 2.70 -29.79
CA GLY A 74 16.34 3.27 -31.07
C GLY A 74 17.84 3.27 -31.27
N LEU A 75 18.63 3.63 -30.24
CA LEU A 75 20.07 3.56 -30.26
C LEU A 75 20.59 2.13 -30.42
N LEU A 76 20.02 1.16 -29.71
CA LEU A 76 20.38 -0.25 -29.81
C LEU A 76 20.13 -0.79 -31.23
N LEU A 77 18.94 -0.53 -31.78
CA LEU A 77 18.59 -0.93 -33.15
C LEU A 77 19.54 -0.27 -34.17
N TRP A 78 19.86 0.99 -33.97
CA TRP A 78 20.85 1.69 -34.80
C TRP A 78 22.22 1.02 -34.75
N VAL A 79 22.73 0.69 -33.56
CA VAL A 79 24.01 0.00 -33.37
C VAL A 79 24.00 -1.35 -34.07
N ILE A 80 22.96 -2.15 -33.88
CA ILE A 80 22.78 -3.47 -34.50
C ILE A 80 22.81 -3.35 -36.05
N ALA A 81 22.06 -2.40 -36.59
CA ALA A 81 21.97 -2.24 -38.03
C ALA A 81 23.26 -1.67 -38.66
N ARG A 82 23.83 -0.65 -38.03
CA ARG A 82 24.94 0.15 -38.63
C ARG A 82 26.29 -0.45 -38.38
N TYR A 83 26.52 -1.10 -37.23
CA TYR A 83 27.84 -1.56 -36.79
C TYR A 83 28.00 -3.09 -36.80
N ARG A 84 27.08 -3.83 -37.44
CA ARG A 84 27.27 -5.28 -37.70
C ARG A 84 28.49 -5.52 -38.58
N ALA A 85 29.16 -6.66 -38.44
CA ALA A 85 30.38 -7.02 -39.16
C ALA A 85 30.29 -6.82 -40.68
N GLY A 86 29.17 -7.18 -41.33
CA GLY A 86 28.96 -6.99 -42.75
C GLY A 86 28.76 -5.54 -43.20
N ALA A 87 28.26 -4.66 -42.31
CA ALA A 87 28.05 -3.25 -42.62
C ALA A 87 29.23 -2.35 -42.20
N ASN A 88 30.05 -2.81 -41.27
CA ASN A 88 31.20 -2.07 -40.74
C ASN A 88 32.39 -3.00 -40.52
N PRO A 89 33.04 -3.47 -41.61
CA PRO A 89 34.12 -4.45 -41.57
C PRO A 89 35.41 -3.91 -40.90
N VAL A 90 35.62 -2.59 -40.91
CA VAL A 90 36.74 -1.95 -40.24
C VAL A 90 36.25 -1.00 -39.19
N PRO A 91 36.31 -1.39 -37.88
CA PRO A 91 35.83 -0.55 -36.80
C PRO A 91 36.70 0.71 -36.61
N SER A 92 36.04 1.79 -36.16
CA SER A 92 36.75 3.02 -35.76
C SER A 92 37.65 2.77 -34.54
N LYS A 93 38.77 3.46 -34.45
CA LYS A 93 39.66 3.45 -33.28
C LYS A 93 39.35 4.57 -32.28
N THR A 94 38.32 5.39 -32.53
CA THR A 94 37.89 6.43 -31.60
C THR A 94 37.28 5.77 -30.35
N THR A 95 37.86 6.05 -29.18
CA THR A 95 37.53 5.37 -27.92
C THR A 95 36.75 6.26 -26.94
N HIS A 96 36.78 7.58 -27.11
CA HIS A 96 36.12 8.52 -26.19
C HIS A 96 35.67 9.80 -26.89
N ASN A 97 34.73 10.50 -26.29
CA ASN A 97 34.31 11.84 -26.68
C ASN A 97 33.80 12.58 -25.43
N THR A 98 34.64 13.42 -24.85
CA THR A 98 34.37 14.13 -23.59
C THR A 98 33.07 14.94 -23.62
N PHE A 99 32.73 15.55 -24.77
CA PHE A 99 31.49 16.33 -24.89
C PHE A 99 30.26 15.44 -24.72
N ILE A 100 30.21 14.28 -25.37
CA ILE A 100 29.10 13.33 -25.24
C ILE A 100 29.07 12.75 -23.83
N GLU A 101 30.21 12.47 -23.21
CA GLU A 101 30.32 11.97 -21.83
C GLU A 101 29.72 12.94 -20.81
N VAL A 102 30.02 14.23 -20.96
CA VAL A 102 29.38 15.26 -20.11
C VAL A 102 27.89 15.31 -20.33
N ILE A 103 27.40 15.23 -21.57
CA ILE A 103 25.98 15.25 -21.90
C ILE A 103 25.24 14.06 -21.27
N TRP A 104 25.75 12.83 -21.48
CA TRP A 104 25.06 11.64 -20.96
C TRP A 104 25.13 11.51 -19.44
N THR A 105 26.01 12.24 -18.77
CA THR A 105 26.04 12.37 -17.31
C THR A 105 25.10 13.48 -16.84
N ALA A 106 25.15 14.64 -17.46
CA ALA A 106 24.39 15.81 -17.02
C ALA A 106 22.86 15.65 -17.24
N ILE A 107 22.43 15.10 -18.39
CA ILE A 107 21.00 14.96 -18.70
C ILE A 107 20.28 14.06 -17.68
N PRO A 108 20.75 12.84 -17.34
CA PRO A 108 20.11 12.03 -16.29
C PRO A 108 20.06 12.72 -14.94
N VAL A 109 21.11 13.43 -14.53
CA VAL A 109 21.12 14.19 -13.26
C VAL A 109 20.04 15.27 -13.27
N LEU A 110 19.88 16.02 -14.37
CA LEU A 110 18.84 17.02 -14.50
C LEU A 110 17.42 16.42 -14.48
N ILE A 111 17.20 15.28 -15.16
CA ILE A 111 15.94 14.55 -15.14
C ILE A 111 15.61 14.13 -13.71
N LEU A 112 16.55 13.55 -12.98
CA LEU A 112 16.36 13.15 -11.59
C LEU A 112 16.05 14.35 -10.68
N ALA A 113 16.73 15.47 -10.86
CA ALA A 113 16.48 16.71 -10.09
C ALA A 113 15.05 17.24 -10.32
N VAL A 114 14.56 17.19 -11.56
CA VAL A 114 13.19 17.60 -11.89
C VAL A 114 12.16 16.65 -11.26
N ILE A 115 12.38 15.34 -11.34
CA ILE A 115 11.49 14.32 -10.76
C ILE A 115 11.51 14.37 -9.23
N ALA A 116 12.63 14.71 -8.61
CA ALA A 116 12.77 14.77 -7.15
C ALA A 116 11.76 15.74 -6.51
N VAL A 117 11.47 16.87 -7.15
CA VAL A 117 10.56 17.88 -6.57
C VAL A 117 9.16 17.32 -6.29
N PRO A 118 8.40 16.78 -7.25
CA PRO A 118 7.10 16.20 -6.98
C PRO A 118 7.19 14.93 -6.12
N SER A 119 8.26 14.14 -6.25
CA SER A 119 8.49 12.92 -5.46
C SER A 119 8.65 13.23 -3.98
N ILE A 120 9.48 14.21 -3.61
CA ILE A 120 9.68 14.62 -2.22
C ILE A 120 8.40 15.22 -1.63
N ARG A 121 7.63 15.98 -2.42
CA ARG A 121 6.32 16.50 -1.97
C ARG A 121 5.32 15.39 -1.66
N LEU A 122 5.25 14.36 -2.51
CA LEU A 122 4.40 13.19 -2.27
C LEU A 122 4.85 12.42 -1.02
N LEU A 123 6.16 12.20 -0.87
CA LEU A 123 6.72 11.54 0.30
C LEU A 123 6.42 12.33 1.59
N ALA A 124 6.61 13.64 1.59
CA ALA A 124 6.28 14.50 2.74
C ALA A 124 4.80 14.42 3.13
N ALA A 125 3.90 14.39 2.13
CA ALA A 125 2.47 14.25 2.37
C ALA A 125 2.09 12.88 2.99
N GLN A 126 2.82 11.81 2.66
CA GLN A 126 2.61 10.49 3.27
C GLN A 126 3.05 10.43 4.75
N TYR A 127 4.00 11.26 5.15
CA TYR A 127 4.51 11.36 6.52
C TYR A 127 3.92 12.54 7.30
N GLU A 128 2.85 13.15 6.81
CA GLU A 128 2.17 14.21 7.54
C GLU A 128 1.61 13.67 8.87
N PRO A 129 1.86 14.38 10.00
CA PRO A 129 1.35 13.94 11.30
C PRO A 129 -0.17 13.78 11.31
N PRO A 130 -0.70 12.78 12.05
CA PRO A 130 -2.13 12.57 12.14
C PRO A 130 -2.84 13.77 12.79
N LYS A 131 -4.04 14.09 12.29
CA LYS A 131 -4.91 15.09 12.89
C LYS A 131 -5.34 14.66 14.30
N LYS A 132 -5.67 15.63 15.14
CA LYS A 132 -6.09 15.36 16.53
C LYS A 132 -7.37 14.52 16.64
N ASP A 133 -8.24 14.59 15.64
CA ASP A 133 -9.51 13.88 15.55
C ASP A 133 -9.43 12.61 14.68
N ALA A 134 -8.23 12.20 14.27
CA ALA A 134 -8.04 10.96 13.52
C ALA A 134 -8.54 9.75 14.30
N LEU A 135 -9.17 8.80 13.60
CA LEU A 135 -9.55 7.52 14.18
C LEU A 135 -8.29 6.64 14.31
N THR A 136 -7.94 6.25 15.53
CA THR A 136 -6.79 5.39 15.78
C THR A 136 -7.19 3.92 15.68
N ILE A 137 -6.47 3.14 14.88
CA ILE A 137 -6.62 1.69 14.78
C ILE A 137 -5.27 1.05 14.96
N LYS A 138 -5.17 0.12 15.91
CA LYS A 138 -4.00 -0.76 16.03
C LYS A 138 -4.19 -1.95 15.10
N VAL A 139 -3.15 -2.23 14.29
CA VAL A 139 -3.09 -3.35 13.36
C VAL A 139 -1.94 -4.26 13.77
N THR A 140 -2.23 -5.52 14.00
CA THR A 140 -1.22 -6.52 14.38
C THR A 140 -1.19 -7.64 13.33
N GLY A 141 -0.01 -7.88 12.74
CA GLY A 141 0.22 -9.03 11.84
C GLY A 141 0.57 -10.28 12.62
N TYR A 142 -0.05 -11.38 12.26
CA TYR A 142 0.19 -12.73 12.81
C TYR A 142 0.39 -13.73 11.67
N GLN A 143 1.00 -14.83 11.90
CA GLN A 143 1.05 -15.99 11.00
C GLN A 143 -0.24 -16.81 11.12
N TRP A 144 -1.23 -16.75 10.21
CA TRP A 144 -1.35 -15.88 9.03
C TRP A 144 -2.74 -15.25 9.05
N TYR A 145 -2.89 -14.15 9.75
CA TYR A 145 -4.11 -13.35 9.87
C TYR A 145 -3.78 -11.94 10.39
N TRP A 146 -4.78 -11.08 10.43
CA TRP A 146 -4.63 -9.74 10.99
C TRP A 146 -5.47 -9.57 12.25
N GLY A 147 -4.98 -8.78 13.19
CA GLY A 147 -5.71 -8.31 14.36
C GLY A 147 -5.97 -6.81 14.26
N TYR A 148 -7.20 -6.37 14.61
CA TYR A 148 -7.58 -4.96 14.64
C TYR A 148 -8.15 -4.59 16.00
N ALA A 149 -7.69 -3.45 16.55
CA ALA A 149 -8.24 -2.87 17.77
C ALA A 149 -8.51 -1.37 17.57
N TYR A 150 -9.52 -0.83 18.25
CA TYR A 150 -9.84 0.60 18.21
C TYR A 150 -9.71 1.15 19.63
N PRO A 151 -8.49 1.57 20.04
CA PRO A 151 -8.21 1.94 21.45
C PRO A 151 -9.08 3.08 21.96
N ASP A 152 -9.30 4.11 21.13
CA ASP A 152 -10.07 5.30 21.51
C ASP A 152 -11.56 4.99 21.69
N GLN A 153 -12.08 3.92 21.11
CA GLN A 153 -13.46 3.44 21.22
C GLN A 153 -13.62 2.32 22.25
N GLY A 154 -12.53 1.88 22.89
CA GLY A 154 -12.53 0.78 23.84
C GLY A 154 -12.82 -0.60 23.21
N ILE A 155 -12.66 -0.74 21.88
CA ILE A 155 -12.84 -2.02 21.18
C ILE A 155 -11.53 -2.79 21.27
N ALA A 156 -11.57 -3.94 21.96
CA ALA A 156 -10.46 -4.85 22.08
C ALA A 156 -10.08 -5.46 20.72
N GLU A 157 -8.87 -6.01 20.64
CA GLU A 157 -8.41 -6.65 19.42
C GLU A 157 -9.30 -7.84 19.03
N TYR A 158 -9.77 -7.82 17.79
CA TYR A 158 -10.44 -8.94 17.14
C TYR A 158 -9.64 -9.40 15.92
N VAL A 159 -9.81 -10.66 15.54
CA VAL A 159 -9.07 -11.27 14.43
C VAL A 159 -9.85 -11.19 13.13
N SER A 160 -9.10 -11.08 12.03
CA SER A 160 -9.57 -11.07 10.65
C SER A 160 -8.85 -12.17 9.88
N LYS A 161 -9.58 -13.21 9.50
CA LYS A 161 -9.06 -14.38 8.80
C LYS A 161 -9.69 -14.51 7.43
N ILE A 162 -8.95 -15.13 6.50
CA ILE A 162 -9.48 -15.47 5.19
C ILE A 162 -10.75 -16.31 5.30
N LEU A 163 -11.76 -15.98 4.50
CA LEU A 163 -12.98 -16.79 4.40
C LEU A 163 -12.71 -18.07 3.58
N PRO A 164 -13.35 -19.19 3.94
CA PRO A 164 -13.47 -20.34 3.07
C PRO A 164 -14.10 -19.95 1.71
N GLU A 165 -13.70 -20.66 0.66
CA GLU A 165 -14.09 -20.34 -0.71
C GLU A 165 -15.60 -20.33 -0.93
N ASP A 166 -16.31 -21.30 -0.35
CA ASP A 166 -17.77 -21.41 -0.41
C ASP A 166 -18.47 -20.21 0.23
N GLN A 167 -17.97 -19.74 1.39
CA GLN A 167 -18.50 -18.58 2.08
C GLN A 167 -18.20 -17.27 1.34
N ALA A 168 -17.00 -17.11 0.79
CA ALA A 168 -16.64 -15.96 -0.01
C ALA A 168 -17.54 -15.85 -1.27
N LYS A 169 -17.74 -16.98 -1.98
CA LYS A 169 -18.66 -17.05 -3.12
C LYS A 169 -20.11 -16.74 -2.75
N ALA A 170 -20.59 -17.26 -1.63
CA ALA A 170 -21.94 -16.98 -1.14
C ALA A 170 -22.16 -15.49 -0.84
N ARG A 171 -21.12 -14.77 -0.36
CA ARG A 171 -21.15 -13.31 -0.15
C ARG A 171 -20.94 -12.52 -1.45
N GLY A 172 -20.55 -13.16 -2.55
CA GLY A 172 -20.17 -12.51 -3.80
C GLY A 172 -18.89 -11.69 -3.68
N GLU A 173 -17.97 -12.16 -2.83
CA GLU A 173 -16.66 -11.57 -2.59
C GLU A 173 -15.57 -12.39 -3.29
N PRO A 174 -14.45 -11.74 -3.73
CA PRO A 174 -13.35 -12.47 -4.34
C PRO A 174 -12.70 -13.41 -3.32
N TYR A 175 -12.65 -14.70 -3.63
CA TYR A 175 -11.88 -15.65 -2.86
C TYR A 175 -10.39 -15.22 -2.83
N HIS A 176 -9.65 -15.55 -1.78
CA HIS A 176 -8.32 -15.06 -1.42
C HIS A 176 -8.26 -13.59 -0.91
N LEU A 177 -9.33 -12.79 -1.04
CA LEU A 177 -9.38 -11.43 -0.52
C LEU A 177 -10.44 -11.23 0.56
N ALA A 178 -11.47 -12.09 0.57
CA ALA A 178 -12.56 -12.02 1.55
C ALA A 178 -12.11 -12.49 2.93
N VAL A 179 -12.60 -11.79 3.97
CA VAL A 179 -12.31 -12.10 5.38
C VAL A 179 -13.61 -12.24 6.19
N ASP A 180 -13.50 -12.93 7.33
CA ASP A 180 -14.61 -13.07 8.28
C ASP A 180 -14.98 -11.74 8.95
N ASN A 181 -13.99 -10.97 9.43
CA ASN A 181 -14.15 -9.69 10.09
C ASN A 181 -13.35 -8.60 9.39
N ARG A 182 -14.02 -7.59 8.83
CA ARG A 182 -13.38 -6.47 8.14
C ARG A 182 -12.93 -5.40 9.14
N MET A 183 -11.87 -4.66 8.77
CA MET A 183 -11.56 -3.38 9.41
C MET A 183 -12.59 -2.35 8.94
N VAL A 184 -13.27 -1.66 9.85
CA VAL A 184 -14.33 -0.68 9.53
C VAL A 184 -13.85 0.73 9.81
N VAL A 185 -14.03 1.64 8.82
CA VAL A 185 -13.60 3.03 8.92
C VAL A 185 -14.68 3.99 8.36
N PRO A 186 -14.81 5.20 8.90
CA PRO A 186 -15.73 6.20 8.36
C PRO A 186 -15.16 6.88 7.10
N VAL A 187 -16.02 7.19 6.14
CA VAL A 187 -15.67 7.98 4.96
C VAL A 187 -15.32 9.42 5.35
N GLY A 188 -14.28 9.99 4.71
CA GLY A 188 -13.90 11.40 4.88
C GLY A 188 -13.16 11.73 6.18
N ARG A 189 -13.10 10.82 7.13
CA ARG A 189 -12.33 10.98 8.37
C ARG A 189 -10.93 10.39 8.21
N GLN A 190 -9.91 11.11 8.71
CA GLN A 190 -8.56 10.57 8.72
C GLN A 190 -8.46 9.38 9.69
N VAL A 191 -7.82 8.33 9.23
CA VAL A 191 -7.50 7.13 10.01
C VAL A 191 -6.00 7.10 10.26
N LYS A 192 -5.61 6.91 11.53
CA LYS A 192 -4.25 6.64 11.96
C LYS A 192 -4.12 5.15 12.21
N LEU A 193 -3.22 4.49 11.50
CA LEU A 193 -2.85 3.10 11.76
C LEU A 193 -1.58 3.04 12.59
N ILE A 194 -1.60 2.23 13.66
CA ILE A 194 -0.42 1.83 14.43
C ILE A 194 -0.19 0.36 14.12
N ILE A 195 0.86 0.06 13.35
CA ILE A 195 1.09 -1.24 12.73
C ILE A 195 2.29 -1.93 13.36
N THR A 196 2.12 -3.18 13.78
CA THR A 196 3.18 -4.01 14.34
C THR A 196 3.01 -5.47 13.92
N GLY A 197 4.12 -6.24 13.98
CA GLY A 197 4.09 -7.70 13.87
C GLY A 197 4.13 -8.34 15.26
N SER A 198 3.45 -9.48 15.42
CA SER A 198 3.49 -10.26 16.66
C SER A 198 4.60 -11.33 16.66
N ASP A 199 4.92 -11.86 15.50
CA ASP A 199 5.80 -13.01 15.31
C ASP A 199 6.93 -12.74 14.29
N VAL A 200 6.61 -12.57 13.03
CA VAL A 200 7.55 -12.24 11.94
C VAL A 200 7.18 -10.89 11.33
N ILE A 201 7.97 -10.43 10.35
CA ILE A 201 7.62 -9.22 9.60
C ILE A 201 6.48 -9.55 8.64
N HIS A 202 5.44 -8.71 8.64
CA HIS A 202 4.36 -8.66 7.66
C HIS A 202 4.33 -7.27 7.03
N SER A 203 3.47 -7.03 6.05
CA SER A 203 3.26 -5.69 5.51
C SER A 203 1.77 -5.47 5.22
N PHE A 204 1.19 -4.47 5.89
CA PHE A 204 -0.20 -4.07 5.68
C PHE A 204 -0.29 -3.20 4.43
N ALA A 205 -0.96 -3.67 3.40
CA ALA A 205 -1.09 -2.96 2.13
C ALA A 205 -2.51 -2.98 1.59
N VAL A 206 -3.04 -1.78 1.26
CA VAL A 206 -4.33 -1.61 0.57
C VAL A 206 -4.10 -0.74 -0.66
N PRO A 207 -4.00 -1.33 -1.87
CA PRO A 207 -3.63 -0.64 -3.09
C PRO A 207 -4.51 0.57 -3.44
N ALA A 208 -5.83 0.46 -3.24
CA ALA A 208 -6.77 1.54 -3.51
C ALA A 208 -6.60 2.77 -2.59
N PHE A 209 -5.91 2.62 -1.45
CA PHE A 209 -5.62 3.70 -0.50
C PHE A 209 -4.22 4.28 -0.69
N TRP A 210 -3.39 3.66 -1.52
CA TRP A 210 -1.95 3.94 -1.63
C TRP A 210 -1.23 3.77 -0.29
N THR A 211 -1.67 2.80 0.50
CA THR A 211 -1.12 2.53 1.83
C THR A 211 -0.35 1.21 1.79
N LYS A 212 0.91 1.27 2.19
CA LYS A 212 1.76 0.10 2.46
C LYS A 212 2.70 0.45 3.61
N MET A 213 2.68 -0.36 4.66
CA MET A 213 3.52 -0.18 5.84
C MET A 213 3.87 -1.53 6.46
N ASP A 214 5.14 -1.74 6.72
CA ASP A 214 5.63 -2.98 7.31
C ASP A 214 5.23 -3.10 8.78
N ALA A 215 4.75 -4.29 9.13
CA ALA A 215 4.40 -4.71 10.47
C ALA A 215 5.59 -5.46 11.08
N VAL A 216 6.50 -4.70 11.72
CA VAL A 216 7.77 -5.22 12.25
C VAL A 216 7.60 -5.55 13.72
N PRO A 217 7.97 -6.79 14.17
CA PRO A 217 7.97 -7.14 15.59
C PRO A 217 8.82 -6.18 16.43
N GLY A 218 8.26 -5.74 17.56
CA GLY A 218 8.93 -4.80 18.47
C GLY A 218 8.93 -3.34 18.02
N ARG A 219 8.31 -3.00 16.87
CA ARG A 219 8.13 -1.62 16.40
C ARG A 219 6.64 -1.29 16.24
N ALA A 220 6.29 -0.05 16.52
CA ALA A 220 4.98 0.53 16.23
C ALA A 220 5.16 1.52 15.07
N ASN A 221 5.00 1.05 13.85
CA ASN A 221 5.04 1.91 12.66
C ASN A 221 3.70 2.65 12.51
N GLU A 222 3.76 3.91 12.09
CA GLU A 222 2.54 4.72 11.94
C GLU A 222 2.36 5.15 10.48
N THR A 223 1.11 5.12 10.03
CA THR A 223 0.70 5.69 8.74
C THR A 223 -0.70 6.25 8.84
N THR A 224 -1.08 7.12 7.91
CA THR A 224 -2.42 7.71 7.86
C THR A 224 -3.02 7.59 6.47
N PHE A 225 -4.35 7.51 6.41
CA PHE A 225 -5.10 7.65 5.17
C PHE A 225 -6.47 8.30 5.43
N THR A 226 -7.08 8.82 4.37
CA THR A 226 -8.47 9.30 4.39
C THR A 226 -9.19 8.73 3.19
N ALA A 227 -10.12 7.80 3.41
CA ALA A 227 -10.90 7.22 2.33
C ALA A 227 -12.06 8.14 1.95
N ASN A 228 -12.13 8.57 0.70
CA ASN A 228 -13.13 9.54 0.21
C ASN A 228 -14.39 8.88 -0.38
N LYS A 229 -14.44 7.55 -0.41
CA LYS A 229 -15.54 6.83 -1.04
C LYS A 229 -15.95 5.62 -0.21
N VAL A 230 -17.26 5.50 0.04
CA VAL A 230 -17.86 4.34 0.70
C VAL A 230 -17.69 3.09 -0.17
N GLY A 231 -17.34 1.96 0.44
CA GLY A 231 -17.13 0.70 -0.27
C GLY A 231 -16.32 -0.31 0.53
N VAL A 232 -15.99 -1.43 -0.10
CA VAL A 232 -15.11 -2.46 0.44
C VAL A 232 -13.83 -2.48 -0.38
N TYR A 233 -12.69 -2.42 0.29
CA TYR A 233 -11.37 -2.31 -0.30
C TYR A 233 -10.49 -3.44 0.20
N TYR A 234 -9.89 -4.15 -0.72
CA TYR A 234 -9.07 -5.31 -0.41
C TYR A 234 -7.58 -4.99 -0.49
N GLY A 235 -6.84 -5.73 0.32
CA GLY A 235 -5.39 -5.71 0.34
C GLY A 235 -4.82 -7.07 0.68
N GLN A 236 -3.50 -7.15 0.72
CA GLN A 236 -2.77 -8.38 0.99
C GLN A 236 -1.53 -8.08 1.82
N CYS A 237 -1.07 -9.09 2.55
CA CYS A 237 0.28 -9.05 3.13
C CYS A 237 1.30 -8.85 2.01
N SER A 238 2.20 -7.87 2.18
CA SER A 238 3.16 -7.45 1.14
C SER A 238 4.61 -7.59 1.59
N GLU A 239 4.88 -8.40 2.63
CA GLU A 239 6.20 -8.86 3.04
C GLU A 239 6.15 -10.37 3.30
N LEU A 240 7.09 -11.14 2.74
CA LEU A 240 7.10 -12.59 2.84
C LEU A 240 7.19 -13.04 4.30
N CYS A 241 6.14 -13.67 4.81
CA CYS A 241 5.97 -14.01 6.22
C CYS A 241 5.83 -15.53 6.50
N GLY A 242 6.05 -16.38 5.49
CA GLY A 242 6.02 -17.85 5.62
C GLY A 242 5.03 -18.54 4.69
N LEU A 243 4.54 -19.74 5.10
CA LEU A 243 3.79 -20.66 4.25
C LEU A 243 2.51 -20.04 3.67
N ASP A 244 1.69 -19.40 4.50
CA ASP A 244 0.40 -18.85 4.11
C ASP A 244 0.46 -17.32 3.88
N HIS A 245 1.62 -16.79 3.45
CA HIS A 245 1.80 -15.39 3.13
C HIS A 245 0.73 -14.83 2.18
N GLY A 246 0.35 -15.58 1.15
CA GLY A 246 -0.70 -15.21 0.19
C GLY A 246 -2.12 -15.42 0.69
N TYR A 247 -2.31 -15.98 1.89
CA TYR A 247 -3.61 -16.38 2.44
C TYR A 247 -3.99 -15.61 3.71
N MET A 248 -3.43 -14.41 3.92
CA MET A 248 -3.79 -13.46 4.98
C MET A 248 -4.22 -12.12 4.40
N PRO A 249 -5.40 -12.07 3.76
CA PRO A 249 -5.89 -10.88 3.11
C PRO A 249 -6.30 -9.80 4.10
N ILE A 250 -6.47 -8.59 3.58
CA ILE A 250 -6.97 -7.42 4.27
C ILE A 250 -8.27 -7.00 3.61
N ALA A 251 -9.32 -6.74 4.37
CA ALA A 251 -10.52 -6.11 3.87
C ALA A 251 -10.90 -4.93 4.75
N VAL A 252 -11.05 -3.76 4.13
CA VAL A 252 -11.45 -2.52 4.79
C VAL A 252 -12.82 -2.11 4.28
N GLU A 253 -13.77 -1.98 5.18
CA GLU A 253 -15.10 -1.45 4.86
C GLU A 253 -15.21 0.01 5.23
N VAL A 254 -15.37 0.87 4.23
CA VAL A 254 -15.60 2.31 4.43
C VAL A 254 -17.09 2.58 4.50
N LEU A 255 -17.56 3.09 5.63
CA LEU A 255 -18.96 3.38 5.91
C LEU A 255 -19.24 4.88 5.94
N PRO A 256 -20.50 5.30 5.70
CA PRO A 256 -20.94 6.64 6.08
C PRO A 256 -20.75 6.90 7.58
N VAL A 257 -20.54 8.16 7.96
CA VAL A 257 -20.21 8.56 9.34
C VAL A 257 -21.35 8.26 10.33
N ASP A 258 -22.58 8.15 9.86
CA ASP A 258 -23.77 7.85 10.65
C ASP A 258 -24.00 6.34 10.90
N LYS A 259 -23.16 5.50 10.36
CA LYS A 259 -23.20 4.04 10.49
C LYS A 259 -22.05 3.50 11.35
#